data_4d10de2e71cba0ff4c997d205a303ab5
#
_entry.id   4d10de2e71cba0ff4c997d205a303ab5
#
_cell.length_a   1.000
_cell.length_b   1.000
_cell.length_c   1.000
_cell.angle_alpha   90.00
_cell.angle_beta   90.00
_cell.angle_gamma   90.00
#
_symmetry.space_group_name_H-M   'P 1'
#
loop_
_entity.id
_entity.type
_entity.pdbx_description
1 polymer ?
#
loop_
_entity_poly.entity_id
_entity_poly.type
_entity_poly.pdbx_seq_one_letter_code
_entity_poly.pdbx_strand_id
1 'polypeptide(L)'
;MRLDIFLKLSRLCPRRAVAQQLCDAGFVLLNGRPAKSAHAVKAGDQIMIRRPDRNTTLRVRSVPAARNLPCRDAKQLVEVVSEKLLES
;
A
#
# COMPACT_ATOMS: atom_id res chain seq x y z
N MET A 1 -5.19 2.99 -10.90
CA MET A 1 -5.60 3.57 -9.58
C MET A 1 -4.39 4.23 -8.92
N ARG A 2 -4.59 5.34 -8.28
CA ARG A 2 -3.50 6.02 -7.56
C ARG A 2 -3.07 5.21 -6.34
N LEU A 3 -1.79 5.28 -6.01
CA LEU A 3 -1.21 4.55 -4.88
C LEU A 3 -1.87 4.92 -3.55
N ASP A 4 -2.11 6.21 -3.31
CA ASP A 4 -2.74 6.67 -2.08
C ASP A 4 -4.17 6.13 -1.90
N ILE A 5 -4.93 6.09 -2.99
CA ILE A 5 -6.28 5.53 -2.97
C ILE A 5 -6.22 4.02 -2.74
N PHE A 6 -5.31 3.33 -3.39
CA PHE A 6 -5.15 1.89 -3.23
C PHE A 6 -4.79 1.53 -1.78
N LEU A 7 -3.87 2.27 -1.16
CA LEU A 7 -3.47 2.04 0.23
C LEU A 7 -4.65 2.21 1.20
N LYS A 8 -5.54 3.17 0.92
CA LYS A 8 -6.74 3.35 1.73
C LYS A 8 -7.73 2.21 1.51
N LEU A 9 -8.00 1.85 0.26
CA LEU A 9 -8.98 0.79 -0.06
C LEU A 9 -8.54 -0.57 0.46
N SER A 10 -7.27 -0.88 0.41
CA SER A 10 -6.72 -2.13 0.93
C SER A 10 -6.56 -2.16 2.45
N ARG A 11 -6.95 -1.08 3.12
CA ARG A 11 -6.86 -0.94 4.59
C ARG A 11 -5.45 -0.93 5.13
N LEU A 12 -4.46 -0.70 4.28
CA LEU A 12 -3.07 -0.53 4.72
C LEU A 12 -2.86 0.81 5.41
N CYS A 13 -3.62 1.81 5.02
CA CYS A 13 -3.63 3.12 5.67
C CYS A 13 -5.06 3.49 6.06
N PRO A 14 -5.26 4.11 7.24
CA PRO A 14 -6.61 4.43 7.71
C PRO A 14 -7.27 5.55 6.91
N ARG A 15 -6.47 6.46 6.35
CA ARG A 15 -6.96 7.61 5.60
C ARG A 15 -6.05 7.89 4.41
N ARG A 16 -6.64 8.48 3.35
CA ARG A 16 -5.88 8.89 2.16
C ARG A 16 -4.77 9.88 2.51
N ALA A 17 -5.03 10.81 3.43
CA ALA A 17 -4.02 11.79 3.85
C ALA A 17 -2.79 11.12 4.47
N VAL A 18 -3.00 10.05 5.26
CA VAL A 18 -1.90 9.28 5.83
C VAL A 18 -1.11 8.58 4.73
N ALA A 19 -1.81 8.00 3.75
CA ALA A 19 -1.16 7.37 2.61
C ALA A 19 -0.31 8.37 1.82
N GLN A 20 -0.84 9.58 1.59
CA GLN A 20 -0.11 10.63 0.89
C GLN A 20 1.15 11.05 1.66
N GLN A 21 1.03 11.19 2.98
CA GLN A 21 2.18 11.56 3.81
C GLN A 21 3.28 10.51 3.75
N LEU A 22 2.92 9.23 3.83
CA LEU A 22 3.88 8.13 3.76
C LEU A 22 4.58 8.09 2.40
N CYS A 23 3.81 8.25 1.33
CA CYS A 23 4.38 8.27 -0.02
C CYS A 23 5.33 9.46 -0.21
N ASP A 24 4.90 10.65 0.19
CA ASP A 24 5.68 11.86 -0.01
C ASP A 24 6.94 11.89 0.86
N ALA A 25 6.91 11.20 2.01
CA ALA A 25 8.07 11.07 2.87
C ALA A 25 9.06 9.98 2.41
N GLY A 26 8.70 9.20 1.37
CA GLY A 26 9.57 8.16 0.84
C GLY A 26 9.46 6.84 1.60
N PHE A 27 8.42 6.65 2.40
CA PHE A 27 8.22 5.43 3.18
C PHE A 27 7.45 4.34 2.43
N VAL A 28 6.94 4.63 1.24
CA VAL A 28 6.26 3.65 0.41
C VAL A 28 7.06 3.44 -0.86
N LEU A 29 7.46 2.18 -1.08
CA LEU A 29 8.23 1.78 -2.25
C LEU A 29 7.33 0.95 -3.17
N LEU A 30 7.38 1.23 -4.46
CA LEU A 30 6.68 0.44 -5.47
C LEU A 30 7.72 -0.24 -6.34
N ASN A 31 7.72 -1.56 -6.34
CA ASN A 31 8.71 -2.38 -7.07
C ASN A 31 10.16 -1.99 -6.71
N GLY A 32 10.40 -1.70 -5.42
CA GLY A 32 11.72 -1.40 -4.91
C GLY A 32 12.16 0.06 -5.05
N ARG A 33 11.27 0.94 -5.54
CA ARG A 33 11.59 2.36 -5.74
C ARG A 33 10.59 3.25 -5.01
N PRO A 34 11.03 4.36 -4.40
CA PRO A 34 10.10 5.30 -3.77
C PRO A 34 9.07 5.78 -4.79
N ALA A 35 7.80 5.73 -4.42
CA ALA A 35 6.70 6.13 -5.29
C ALA A 35 5.93 7.30 -4.68
N LYS A 36 5.47 8.20 -5.54
CA LYS A 36 4.61 9.30 -5.11
C LYS A 36 3.17 8.82 -4.94
N SER A 37 2.39 9.59 -4.19
CA SER A 37 0.99 9.25 -3.91
C SER A 37 0.15 9.13 -5.18
N ALA A 38 0.48 9.90 -6.21
CA ALA A 38 -0.24 9.90 -7.48
C ALA A 38 0.20 8.78 -8.44
N HIS A 39 1.21 7.98 -8.07
CA HIS A 39 1.72 6.91 -8.92
C HIS A 39 0.65 5.85 -9.14
N ALA A 40 0.53 5.35 -10.37
CA ALA A 40 -0.46 4.33 -10.71
C ALA A 40 -0.02 2.95 -10.21
N VAL A 41 -0.98 2.22 -9.62
CA VAL A 41 -0.77 0.85 -9.14
C VAL A 41 -1.52 -0.12 -10.05
N LYS A 42 -0.91 -1.25 -10.34
CA LYS A 42 -1.52 -2.30 -11.15
C LYS A 42 -1.28 -3.67 -10.52
N ALA A 43 -2.06 -4.66 -10.95
CA ALA A 43 -1.91 -6.02 -10.46
C ALA A 43 -0.50 -6.54 -10.77
N GLY A 44 0.10 -7.21 -9.80
CA GLY A 44 1.46 -7.72 -9.89
C GLY A 44 2.51 -6.79 -9.32
N ASP A 45 2.17 -5.53 -9.02
CA ASP A 45 3.12 -4.61 -8.39
C ASP A 45 3.40 -5.04 -6.95
N GLN A 46 4.61 -4.78 -6.50
CA GLN A 46 5.02 -5.04 -5.13
C GLN A 46 5.12 -3.72 -4.38
N ILE A 47 4.48 -3.65 -3.23
CA ILE A 47 4.49 -2.46 -2.38
C ILE A 47 5.22 -2.79 -1.09
N MET A 48 6.17 -1.94 -0.70
CA MET A 48 6.79 -2.02 0.62
C MET A 48 6.44 -0.75 1.39
N ILE A 49 5.92 -0.94 2.61
CA ILE A 49 5.62 0.18 3.50
C ILE A 49 6.61 0.14 4.65
N ARG A 50 7.37 1.20 4.80
CA ARG A 50 8.35 1.34 5.89
C ARG A 50 7.70 2.08 7.04
N ARG A 51 7.56 1.42 8.17
CA ARG A 51 6.98 1.98 9.40
C ARG A 51 8.04 1.97 10.49
N PRO A 52 7.86 2.79 11.57
CA PRO A 52 8.84 2.83 12.65
C PRO A 52 9.07 1.48 13.34
N ASP A 53 8.04 0.62 13.41
CA ASP A 53 8.11 -0.65 14.11
C ASP A 53 8.27 -1.86 13.18
N ARG A 54 8.01 -1.70 11.86
CA ARG A 54 8.05 -2.82 10.93
C ARG A 54 8.13 -2.35 9.49
N ASN A 55 8.66 -3.23 8.64
CA ASN A 55 8.57 -3.09 7.19
C ASN A 55 7.63 -4.17 6.68
N THR A 56 6.62 -3.78 5.92
CA THR A 56 5.65 -4.71 5.35
C THR A 56 5.77 -4.71 3.84
N THR A 57 5.97 -5.88 3.25
CA THR A 57 6.02 -6.06 1.80
C THR A 57 4.77 -6.79 1.34
N LEU A 58 4.10 -6.22 0.36
CA LEU A 58 2.81 -6.70 -0.13
C LEU A 58 2.87 -6.83 -1.64
N ARG A 59 2.09 -7.76 -2.17
CA ARG A 59 1.90 -7.86 -3.63
C ARG A 59 0.46 -7.48 -3.94
N VAL A 60 0.29 -6.66 -4.98
CA VAL A 60 -1.04 -6.28 -5.46
C VAL A 60 -1.62 -7.45 -6.23
N ARG A 61 -2.73 -8.00 -5.73
CA ARG A 61 -3.43 -9.11 -6.39
C ARG A 61 -4.40 -8.61 -7.44
N SER A 62 -5.13 -7.54 -7.11
CA SER A 62 -6.06 -6.92 -8.05
C SER A 62 -6.23 -5.46 -7.71
N VAL A 63 -6.60 -4.67 -8.72
CA VAL A 63 -6.92 -3.25 -8.54
C VAL A 63 -8.42 -3.11 -8.80
N PRO A 64 -9.20 -2.63 -7.80
CA PRO A 64 -10.65 -2.53 -7.98
C PRO A 64 -11.02 -1.44 -8.97
N ALA A 65 -12.08 -1.67 -9.73
CA ALA A 65 -12.65 -0.66 -10.62
C ALA A 65 -13.44 0.40 -9.84
N ALA A 66 -14.00 0.03 -8.69
CA ALA A 66 -14.79 0.91 -7.84
C ALA A 66 -13.98 1.36 -6.62
N ARG A 67 -14.23 2.60 -6.17
CA ARG A 67 -13.53 3.15 -5.00
C ARG A 67 -14.14 2.74 -3.67
N ASN A 68 -15.34 2.18 -3.69
CA ASN A 68 -16.05 1.76 -2.49
C ASN A 68 -16.07 0.24 -2.44
N LEU A 69 -15.35 -0.32 -1.46
CA LEU A 69 -15.29 -1.76 -1.25
C LEU A 69 -15.69 -2.09 0.18
N PRO A 70 -16.44 -3.19 0.38
CA PRO A 70 -16.63 -3.74 1.73
C PRO A 70 -15.28 -4.11 2.35
N CYS A 71 -15.18 -4.00 3.68
CA CYS A 71 -13.94 -4.34 4.39
C CYS A 71 -13.43 -5.75 4.09
N ARG A 72 -14.36 -6.69 3.89
CA ARG A 72 -14.01 -8.09 3.59
C ARG A 72 -13.29 -8.24 2.26
N ASP A 73 -13.61 -7.38 1.27
CA ASP A 73 -13.01 -7.45 -0.06
C ASP A 73 -11.65 -6.76 -0.10
N ALA A 74 -11.40 -5.82 0.82
CA ALA A 74 -10.13 -5.11 0.87
C ALA A 74 -8.95 -6.06 1.10
N LYS A 75 -9.14 -7.13 1.86
CA LYS A 75 -8.09 -8.11 2.14
C LYS A 75 -7.70 -8.93 0.91
N GLN A 76 -8.54 -8.97 -0.11
CA GLN A 76 -8.28 -9.73 -1.33
C GLN A 76 -7.49 -8.93 -2.36
N LEU A 77 -7.30 -7.61 -2.12
CA LEU A 77 -6.56 -6.76 -3.04
C LEU A 77 -5.06 -6.97 -2.95
N VAL A 78 -4.57 -7.37 -1.80
CA VAL A 78 -3.14 -7.53 -1.55
C VAL A 78 -2.85 -8.86 -0.88
N GLU A 79 -1.62 -9.33 -1.08
CA GLU A 79 -1.07 -10.50 -0.42
C GLU A 79 0.16 -10.04 0.37
N VAL A 80 0.21 -10.35 1.67
CA VAL A 80 1.38 -10.06 2.49
C VAL A 80 2.49 -11.04 2.10
N VAL A 81 3.55 -10.52 1.51
CA VAL A 81 4.71 -11.32 1.08
C VAL A 81 5.68 -11.46 2.24
N SER A 82 5.92 -10.38 2.95
CA SER A 82 6.88 -10.37 4.05
C SER A 82 6.53 -9.25 5.02
N GLU A 83 6.71 -9.52 6.30
CA GLU A 83 6.58 -8.49 7.32
C GLU A 83 7.74 -8.67 8.30
N LYS A 84 8.60 -7.67 8.36
CA LYS A 84 9.78 -7.72 9.22
C LYS A 84 9.64 -6.70 10.34
N LEU A 85 9.61 -7.20 11.58
CA LEU A 85 9.59 -6.33 12.75
C LEU A 85 10.97 -5.74 12.94
N LEU A 86 11.00 -4.43 13.23
CA LEU A 86 12.25 -3.74 13.51
C LEU A 86 12.46 -3.73 15.03
N GLU A 87 13.58 -4.27 15.46
CA GLU A 87 13.99 -4.19 16.85
C GLU A 87 14.55 -2.79 17.10
N SER A 88 14.02 -2.14 18.12
CA SER A 88 14.52 -0.83 18.53
C SER A 88 15.64 -0.98 19.54
#